data_953b564b5664d1747685f48fee044d09
#
_entry.id   953b564b5664d1747685f48fee044d09
#
_cell.length_a   1.000
_cell.length_b   1.000
_cell.length_c   1.000
_cell.angle_alpha   90.00
_cell.angle_beta   90.00
_cell.angle_gamma   90.00
#
_symmetry.space_group_name_H-M   'P 1'
#
loop_
_entity.id
_entity.type
_entity.pdbx_description
1 polymer ?
#
loop_
_entity_poly.entity_id
_entity_poly.type
_entity_poly.pdbx_seq_one_letter_code
_entity_poly.pdbx_strand_id
1 'polypeptide(L)'
;MKTIEKTLQHLADSGNLRTIPHDTAATGEDVLDLTSNDYLGIAGDVKLRRSFRESLDDDDFMLTASASRLLATHQRQYEELEELLAGLYGKPALLFNSGYHANTGMIAALGDKHTLILADRLVHASIIDGMRLSGARFMRFAHNDYGHLEMLLRKFGGEYARVLIVSESVFSMDGDRSDIAALVASKRLHSNALLYIDEAHAVGVCGPRGLGLAVPYLDDVDILVGTLGKALASQGAYAILSETLREYMVNAARSLVFSTALPPLSARWSAYVIRRSVDMEDSRRHLESVCRDVASAVNASGLAMHEVSPSHIIPIIIGDAARAVRLSKALKLRGVLCLPIRVPTVPPGTERLRLSLNASISDRDIQHIAEAFAEVAAMQI
;
A
#
# COMPACT_ATOMS: atom_id res chain seq x y z
N MET A 1 -17.42 -1.40 -30.06
CA MET A 1 -16.83 -2.75 -30.09
C MET A 1 -15.50 -2.77 -30.84
N LYS A 2 -15.42 -2.56 -32.19
CA LYS A 2 -14.16 -2.64 -32.97
C LYS A 2 -12.96 -1.87 -32.40
N THR A 3 -13.17 -0.72 -31.73
CA THR A 3 -12.07 0.05 -31.11
C THR A 3 -11.56 -0.64 -29.82
N ILE A 4 -12.45 -1.22 -29.02
CA ILE A 4 -12.10 -1.97 -27.80
C ILE A 4 -11.34 -3.25 -28.19
N GLU A 5 -11.82 -3.98 -29.21
CA GLU A 5 -11.15 -5.18 -29.73
C GLU A 5 -9.73 -4.89 -30.21
N LYS A 6 -9.53 -3.77 -30.94
CA LYS A 6 -8.19 -3.32 -31.34
C LYS A 6 -7.29 -2.99 -30.14
N THR A 7 -7.85 -2.35 -29.11
CA THR A 7 -7.11 -2.05 -27.88
C THR A 7 -6.68 -3.34 -27.17
N LEU A 8 -7.60 -4.31 -27.03
CA LEU A 8 -7.28 -5.62 -26.42
C LEU A 8 -6.22 -6.38 -27.24
N GLN A 9 -6.34 -6.37 -28.58
CA GLN A 9 -5.34 -6.99 -29.46
C GLN A 9 -3.97 -6.33 -29.28
N HIS A 10 -3.91 -5.00 -29.27
CA HIS A 10 -2.65 -4.27 -29.01
C HIS A 10 -2.04 -4.60 -27.65
N LEU A 11 -2.87 -4.73 -26.59
CA LEU A 11 -2.40 -5.16 -25.27
C LEU A 11 -1.86 -6.60 -25.31
N ALA A 12 -2.49 -7.49 -26.07
CA ALA A 12 -2.04 -8.86 -26.24
C ALA A 12 -0.70 -8.91 -27.00
N ASP A 13 -0.61 -8.22 -28.13
CA ASP A 13 0.57 -8.17 -28.99
C ASP A 13 1.80 -7.57 -28.27
N SER A 14 1.56 -6.57 -27.40
CA SER A 14 2.59 -5.95 -26.56
C SER A 14 2.91 -6.73 -25.27
N GLY A 15 2.27 -7.89 -25.05
CA GLY A 15 2.45 -8.68 -23.82
C GLY A 15 1.89 -8.01 -22.56
N ASN A 16 1.04 -6.98 -22.69
CA ASN A 16 0.49 -6.21 -21.57
C ASN A 16 -0.97 -6.58 -21.24
N LEU A 17 -1.57 -7.53 -21.93
CA LEU A 17 -2.92 -8.01 -21.62
C LEU A 17 -2.93 -8.63 -20.21
N ARG A 18 -3.85 -8.15 -19.37
CA ARG A 18 -4.08 -8.68 -18.02
C ARG A 18 -5.26 -9.62 -18.03
N THR A 19 -5.14 -10.71 -17.29
CA THR A 19 -6.22 -11.66 -17.05
C THR A 19 -6.40 -11.83 -15.55
N ILE A 20 -7.64 -12.03 -15.12
CA ILE A 20 -7.92 -12.44 -13.75
C ILE A 20 -7.41 -13.89 -13.64
N PRO A 21 -6.53 -14.20 -12.67
CA PRO A 21 -6.10 -15.56 -12.46
C PRO A 21 -7.33 -16.42 -12.16
N HIS A 22 -7.50 -17.49 -12.92
CA HIS A 22 -8.45 -18.53 -12.52
C HIS A 22 -7.83 -19.33 -11.37
N ASP A 23 -8.67 -19.81 -10.46
CA ASP A 23 -8.24 -20.72 -9.41
C ASP A 23 -7.58 -21.93 -10.10
N THR A 24 -6.30 -21.88 -10.20
CA THR A 24 -5.52 -23.04 -10.57
C THR A 24 -5.25 -23.77 -9.27
N ALA A 25 -6.09 -24.74 -8.96
CA ALA A 25 -5.75 -25.82 -8.02
C ALA A 25 -4.39 -26.49 -8.34
N ALA A 26 -3.64 -25.91 -9.23
CA ALA A 26 -2.34 -26.28 -9.77
C ALA A 26 -1.19 -25.37 -9.27
N THR A 27 -1.37 -24.50 -8.28
CA THR A 27 -0.27 -24.22 -7.36
C THR A 27 -0.26 -25.41 -6.41
N GLY A 28 0.54 -26.45 -6.73
CA GLY A 28 0.72 -27.56 -5.81
C GLY A 28 1.02 -27.04 -4.40
N GLU A 29 0.81 -27.87 -3.39
CA GLU A 29 1.04 -27.50 -1.96
C GLU A 29 2.45 -26.94 -1.69
N ASP A 30 3.35 -26.99 -2.67
CA ASP A 30 4.77 -26.62 -2.58
C ASP A 30 5.14 -25.29 -3.28
N VAL A 31 4.17 -24.43 -3.70
CA VAL A 31 4.52 -23.15 -4.34
C VAL A 31 4.57 -22.02 -3.33
N LEU A 32 5.75 -21.43 -3.16
CA LEU A 32 5.95 -20.24 -2.34
C LEU A 32 5.41 -19.00 -3.07
N ASP A 33 4.33 -18.42 -2.54
CA ASP A 33 3.69 -17.24 -3.10
C ASP A 33 4.33 -15.94 -2.56
N LEU A 34 5.06 -15.24 -3.43
CA LEU A 34 5.67 -13.94 -3.16
C LEU A 34 4.91 -12.78 -3.83
N THR A 35 3.60 -12.94 -4.04
CA THR A 35 2.75 -11.90 -4.69
C THR A 35 1.85 -11.16 -3.71
N SER A 36 1.56 -11.76 -2.55
CA SER A 36 0.67 -11.22 -1.54
C SER A 36 1.31 -10.09 -0.75
N ASN A 37 0.53 -9.05 -0.42
CA ASN A 37 0.94 -7.99 0.49
C ASN A 37 0.63 -8.33 1.97
N ASP A 38 0.36 -9.57 2.33
CA ASP A 38 0.21 -10.05 3.71
C ASP A 38 1.57 -10.15 4.41
N TYR A 39 2.23 -9.01 4.61
CA TYR A 39 3.62 -8.93 5.09
C TYR A 39 3.87 -9.56 6.47
N LEU A 40 2.84 -9.71 7.30
CA LEU A 40 2.94 -10.39 8.61
C LEU A 40 2.51 -11.87 8.55
N GLY A 41 1.99 -12.36 7.41
CA GLY A 41 1.50 -13.73 7.27
C GLY A 41 0.19 -14.01 8.02
N ILE A 42 -0.54 -12.97 8.38
CA ILE A 42 -1.77 -13.06 9.21
C ILE A 42 -2.90 -13.77 8.46
N ALA A 43 -3.05 -13.54 7.15
CA ALA A 43 -4.09 -14.17 6.35
C ALA A 43 -3.98 -15.71 6.35
N GLY A 44 -2.75 -16.23 6.43
CA GLY A 44 -2.45 -17.66 6.53
C GLY A 44 -2.64 -18.26 7.93
N ASP A 45 -2.74 -17.45 8.98
CA ASP A 45 -2.79 -17.94 10.37
C ASP A 45 -4.16 -18.54 10.73
N VAL A 46 -4.24 -19.88 10.60
CA VAL A 46 -5.46 -20.65 10.94
C VAL A 46 -5.83 -20.55 12.42
N LYS A 47 -4.81 -20.48 13.32
CA LYS A 47 -5.07 -20.42 14.76
C LYS A 47 -5.68 -19.07 15.13
N LEU A 48 -5.15 -17.99 14.56
CA LEU A 48 -5.67 -16.64 14.77
C LEU A 48 -7.11 -16.53 14.28
N ARG A 49 -7.40 -17.04 13.07
CA ARG A 49 -8.77 -17.03 12.51
C ARG A 49 -9.75 -17.86 13.35
N ARG A 50 -9.30 -18.99 13.90
CA ARG A 50 -10.12 -19.82 14.79
C ARG A 50 -10.43 -19.08 16.08
N SER A 51 -9.42 -18.51 16.75
CA SER A 51 -9.60 -17.73 17.97
C SER A 51 -10.51 -16.52 17.75
N PHE A 52 -10.41 -15.85 16.60
CA PHE A 52 -11.34 -14.79 16.26
C PHE A 52 -12.78 -15.29 16.18
N ARG A 53 -13.02 -16.36 15.42
CA ARG A 53 -14.36 -16.94 15.27
C ARG A 53 -14.97 -17.34 16.63
N GLU A 54 -14.15 -17.89 17.53
CA GLU A 54 -14.57 -18.28 18.89
C GLU A 54 -14.83 -17.08 19.81
N SER A 55 -14.36 -15.89 19.46
CA SER A 55 -14.56 -14.63 20.21
C SER A 55 -15.79 -13.85 19.78
N LEU A 56 -16.49 -14.28 18.71
CA LEU A 56 -17.67 -13.58 18.18
C LEU A 56 -18.93 -13.98 18.94
N ASP A 57 -19.78 -12.99 19.18
CA ASP A 57 -21.20 -13.21 19.53
C ASP A 57 -22.08 -13.01 18.29
N ASP A 58 -23.39 -13.27 18.44
CA ASP A 58 -24.35 -13.15 17.32
C ASP A 58 -24.45 -11.69 16.81
N ASP A 59 -24.29 -10.70 17.69
CA ASP A 59 -24.31 -9.27 17.35
C ASP A 59 -23.06 -8.84 16.59
N ASP A 60 -21.94 -9.54 16.75
CA ASP A 60 -20.71 -9.29 16.01
C ASP A 60 -20.75 -9.83 14.57
N PHE A 61 -21.65 -10.82 14.30
CA PHE A 61 -21.68 -11.51 13.02
C PHE A 61 -22.56 -10.79 11.97
N MET A 62 -22.32 -9.48 11.79
CA MET A 62 -23.01 -8.65 10.81
C MET A 62 -22.22 -8.56 9.50
N LEU A 63 -22.78 -9.16 8.43
CA LEU A 63 -22.10 -9.30 7.13
C LEU A 63 -22.24 -8.05 6.24
N THR A 64 -23.13 -7.14 6.55
CA THR A 64 -23.34 -5.90 5.79
C THR A 64 -23.95 -4.82 6.65
N ALA A 65 -23.61 -3.56 6.36
CA ALA A 65 -24.32 -2.40 6.90
C ALA A 65 -25.58 -2.07 6.12
N SER A 66 -25.69 -2.56 4.86
CA SER A 66 -26.77 -2.26 3.90
C SER A 66 -27.07 -0.77 3.73
N ALA A 67 -26.14 0.10 4.12
CA ALA A 67 -26.25 1.56 4.08
C ALA A 67 -24.86 2.21 4.03
N SER A 68 -24.78 3.50 3.70
CA SER A 68 -23.54 4.26 3.88
C SER A 68 -23.23 4.46 5.37
N ARG A 69 -21.99 4.81 5.69
CA ARG A 69 -21.52 5.02 7.07
C ARG A 69 -22.40 6.05 7.83
N LEU A 70 -22.92 7.06 7.12
CA LEU A 70 -23.76 8.10 7.70
C LEU A 70 -25.23 7.67 7.94
N LEU A 71 -25.67 6.59 7.31
CA LEU A 71 -27.03 6.07 7.41
C LEU A 71 -27.11 4.76 8.19
N ALA A 72 -25.99 4.08 8.38
CA ALA A 72 -25.94 2.82 9.09
C ALA A 72 -26.33 3.01 10.56
N THR A 73 -27.17 2.10 11.08
CA THR A 73 -27.64 2.12 12.48
C THR A 73 -26.73 1.33 13.41
N HIS A 74 -25.99 0.34 12.90
CA HIS A 74 -25.04 -0.47 13.64
C HIS A 74 -23.67 0.18 13.56
N GLN A 75 -23.32 1.00 14.55
CA GLN A 75 -22.08 1.79 14.57
C GLN A 75 -20.98 1.20 15.47
N ARG A 76 -21.34 0.33 16.43
CA ARG A 76 -20.45 -0.17 17.50
C ARG A 76 -19.09 -0.65 16.97
N GLN A 77 -19.08 -1.54 15.97
CA GLN A 77 -17.83 -2.12 15.47
C GLN A 77 -16.93 -1.09 14.78
N TYR A 78 -17.51 -0.06 14.16
CA TYR A 78 -16.74 1.03 13.57
C TYR A 78 -16.17 1.96 14.64
N GLU A 79 -16.98 2.34 15.63
CA GLU A 79 -16.58 3.18 16.74
C GLU A 79 -15.46 2.52 17.55
N GLU A 80 -15.60 1.25 17.92
CA GLU A 80 -14.55 0.47 18.60
C GLU A 80 -13.23 0.43 17.80
N LEU A 81 -13.28 0.31 16.47
CA LEU A 81 -12.09 0.33 15.63
C LEU A 81 -11.48 1.73 15.52
N GLU A 82 -12.32 2.77 15.34
CA GLU A 82 -11.87 4.18 15.29
C GLU A 82 -11.27 4.60 16.65
N GLU A 83 -11.88 4.23 17.79
CA GLU A 83 -11.36 4.48 19.14
C GLU A 83 -10.03 3.74 19.39
N LEU A 84 -9.92 2.47 18.98
CA LEU A 84 -8.67 1.72 19.08
C LEU A 84 -7.54 2.42 18.30
N LEU A 85 -7.80 2.80 17.05
CA LEU A 85 -6.83 3.51 16.23
C LEU A 85 -6.49 4.87 16.85
N ALA A 86 -7.49 5.62 17.29
CA ALA A 86 -7.26 6.91 17.95
C ALA A 86 -6.39 6.77 19.21
N GLY A 87 -6.61 5.72 20.02
CA GLY A 87 -5.77 5.42 21.19
C GLY A 87 -4.32 5.07 20.83
N LEU A 88 -4.10 4.39 19.69
CA LEU A 88 -2.76 4.01 19.24
C LEU A 88 -1.97 5.18 18.65
N TYR A 89 -2.64 6.08 17.93
CA TYR A 89 -2.00 7.21 17.23
C TYR A 89 -2.09 8.53 18.01
N GLY A 90 -2.91 8.61 19.06
CA GLY A 90 -3.14 9.86 19.80
C GLY A 90 -3.92 10.93 19.04
N LYS A 91 -4.54 10.59 17.92
CA LYS A 91 -5.35 11.47 17.07
C LYS A 91 -6.61 10.74 16.59
N PRO A 92 -7.70 11.47 16.27
CA PRO A 92 -8.91 10.88 15.71
C PRO A 92 -8.67 10.02 14.48
N ALA A 93 -9.45 8.96 14.34
CA ALA A 93 -9.46 8.08 13.20
C ALA A 93 -10.77 8.17 12.41
N LEU A 94 -10.72 7.88 11.10
CA LEU A 94 -11.87 7.79 10.24
C LEU A 94 -11.71 6.61 9.28
N LEU A 95 -12.69 5.71 9.22
CA LEU A 95 -12.66 4.51 8.40
C LEU A 95 -13.15 4.73 6.98
N PHE A 96 -12.55 4.02 6.03
CA PHE A 96 -12.91 3.98 4.62
C PHE A 96 -12.96 2.53 4.10
N ASN A 97 -13.68 2.29 3.00
CA ASN A 97 -13.84 0.94 2.42
C ASN A 97 -12.53 0.35 1.83
N SER A 98 -11.58 1.19 1.49
CA SER A 98 -10.23 0.81 1.04
C SER A 98 -9.30 2.02 1.04
N GLY A 99 -7.98 1.80 0.94
CA GLY A 99 -7.01 2.88 0.71
C GLY A 99 -7.31 3.69 -0.55
N TYR A 100 -7.82 3.03 -1.60
CA TYR A 100 -8.25 3.72 -2.82
C TYR A 100 -9.38 4.72 -2.55
N HIS A 101 -10.42 4.33 -1.79
CA HIS A 101 -11.52 5.22 -1.39
C HIS A 101 -11.05 6.34 -0.46
N ALA A 102 -10.13 6.06 0.47
CA ALA A 102 -9.54 7.06 1.35
C ALA A 102 -8.81 8.13 0.53
N ASN A 103 -7.85 7.73 -0.31
CA ASN A 103 -7.05 8.64 -1.11
C ASN A 103 -7.89 9.45 -2.10
N THR A 104 -8.74 8.79 -2.88
CA THR A 104 -9.59 9.49 -3.87
C THR A 104 -10.57 10.44 -3.21
N GLY A 105 -11.20 10.03 -2.11
CA GLY A 105 -12.21 10.84 -1.41
C GLY A 105 -11.63 12.04 -0.70
N MET A 106 -10.56 11.84 0.06
CA MET A 106 -9.97 12.91 0.88
C MET A 106 -9.21 13.93 0.03
N ILE A 107 -8.39 13.48 -0.95
CA ILE A 107 -7.66 14.41 -1.83
C ILE A 107 -8.63 15.21 -2.68
N ALA A 108 -9.71 14.59 -3.19
CA ALA A 108 -10.75 15.30 -3.93
C ALA A 108 -11.50 16.30 -3.05
N ALA A 109 -11.73 15.99 -1.77
CA ALA A 109 -12.40 16.89 -0.83
C ALA A 109 -11.53 18.08 -0.41
N LEU A 110 -10.21 17.88 -0.29
CA LEU A 110 -9.26 18.93 0.09
C LEU A 110 -8.91 19.87 -1.05
N GLY A 111 -9.02 19.40 -2.29
CA GLY A 111 -8.60 20.16 -3.45
C GLY A 111 -9.73 21.00 -4.05
N ASP A 112 -9.38 22.21 -4.46
CA ASP A 112 -10.23 23.13 -5.23
C ASP A 112 -9.34 24.04 -6.11
N LYS A 113 -9.95 25.02 -6.78
CA LYS A 113 -9.23 25.99 -7.64
C LYS A 113 -8.22 26.87 -6.86
N HIS A 114 -8.31 26.94 -5.54
CA HIS A 114 -7.42 27.70 -4.66
C HIS A 114 -6.37 26.82 -3.97
N THR A 115 -6.30 25.55 -4.36
CA THR A 115 -5.37 24.55 -3.80
C THR A 115 -4.32 24.17 -4.85
N LEU A 116 -3.06 24.11 -4.42
CA LEU A 116 -1.97 23.47 -5.16
C LEU A 116 -1.66 22.12 -4.53
N ILE A 117 -1.64 21.05 -5.32
CA ILE A 117 -1.21 19.73 -4.85
C ILE A 117 0.18 19.45 -5.40
N LEU A 118 1.14 19.18 -4.50
CA LEU A 118 2.50 18.77 -4.84
C LEU A 118 2.68 17.32 -4.41
N ALA A 119 2.71 16.39 -5.37
CA ALA A 119 2.80 14.97 -5.08
C ALA A 119 4.14 14.39 -5.59
N ASP A 120 4.66 13.40 -4.87
CA ASP A 120 5.76 12.60 -5.40
C ASP A 120 5.38 11.97 -6.74
N ARG A 121 6.36 11.82 -7.63
CA ARG A 121 6.11 11.28 -8.99
C ARG A 121 5.58 9.85 -8.97
N LEU A 122 5.95 9.04 -7.98
CA LEU A 122 5.64 7.62 -7.91
C LEU A 122 4.46 7.28 -6.98
N VAL A 123 3.71 8.29 -6.51
CA VAL A 123 2.51 8.03 -5.69
C VAL A 123 1.50 7.13 -6.39
N HIS A 124 0.77 6.36 -5.58
CA HIS A 124 -0.21 5.39 -6.01
C HIS A 124 -1.30 6.00 -6.92
N ALA A 125 -1.84 5.17 -7.82
CA ALA A 125 -2.88 5.58 -8.78
C ALA A 125 -4.10 6.23 -8.11
N SER A 126 -4.49 5.80 -6.91
CA SER A 126 -5.60 6.38 -6.15
C SER A 126 -5.36 7.86 -5.78
N ILE A 127 -4.11 8.22 -5.49
CA ILE A 127 -3.71 9.61 -5.21
C ILE A 127 -3.82 10.44 -6.50
N ILE A 128 -3.33 9.89 -7.62
CA ILE A 128 -3.44 10.54 -8.94
C ILE A 128 -4.90 10.77 -9.32
N ASP A 129 -5.76 9.79 -9.08
CA ASP A 129 -7.19 9.91 -9.38
C ASP A 129 -7.87 10.90 -8.44
N GLY A 130 -7.51 10.92 -7.15
CA GLY A 130 -7.93 11.95 -6.21
C GLY A 130 -7.55 13.36 -6.66
N MET A 131 -6.30 13.55 -7.12
CA MET A 131 -5.84 14.84 -7.67
C MET A 131 -6.65 15.26 -8.90
N ARG A 132 -6.94 14.35 -9.81
CA ARG A 132 -7.76 14.61 -11.00
C ARG A 132 -9.20 14.98 -10.65
N LEU A 133 -9.78 14.32 -9.65
CA LEU A 133 -11.14 14.58 -9.19
C LEU A 133 -11.29 15.88 -8.40
N SER A 134 -10.22 16.38 -7.79
CA SER A 134 -10.24 17.56 -6.94
C SER A 134 -10.52 18.87 -7.66
N GLY A 135 -10.22 18.95 -8.96
CA GLY A 135 -10.22 20.21 -9.72
C GLY A 135 -9.10 21.18 -9.34
N ALA A 136 -8.20 20.80 -8.44
CA ALA A 136 -7.03 21.57 -8.05
C ALA A 136 -5.94 21.54 -9.14
N ARG A 137 -5.08 22.56 -9.17
CA ARG A 137 -3.83 22.47 -9.87
C ARG A 137 -2.93 21.49 -9.14
N PHE A 138 -2.33 20.53 -9.86
CA PHE A 138 -1.35 19.63 -9.27
C PHE A 138 -0.07 19.56 -10.09
N MET A 139 1.03 19.37 -9.39
CA MET A 139 2.36 19.15 -9.96
C MET A 139 3.00 17.96 -9.25
N ARG A 140 3.91 17.27 -9.94
CA ARG A 140 4.65 16.15 -9.36
C ARG A 140 6.11 16.50 -9.26
N PHE A 141 6.66 16.44 -8.06
CA PHE A 141 8.11 16.55 -7.87
C PHE A 141 8.82 15.23 -8.20
N ALA A 142 10.10 15.30 -8.52
CA ALA A 142 10.90 14.12 -8.81
C ALA A 142 10.95 13.22 -7.57
N HIS A 143 10.95 11.91 -7.79
CA HIS A 143 10.83 10.92 -6.75
C HIS A 143 11.90 11.09 -5.66
N ASN A 144 11.45 11.23 -4.41
CA ASN A 144 12.28 11.47 -3.22
C ASN A 144 13.24 12.68 -3.36
N ASP A 145 12.96 13.62 -4.28
CA ASP A 145 13.74 14.85 -4.48
C ASP A 145 13.10 16.03 -3.71
N TYR A 146 13.50 16.20 -2.47
CA TYR A 146 12.98 17.24 -1.59
C TYR A 146 13.48 18.63 -1.98
N GLY A 147 14.63 18.74 -2.65
CA GLY A 147 15.10 19.99 -3.25
C GLY A 147 14.19 20.48 -4.37
N HIS A 148 13.71 19.56 -5.22
CA HIS A 148 12.70 19.86 -6.23
C HIS A 148 11.36 20.25 -5.59
N LEU A 149 10.92 19.55 -4.52
CA LEU A 149 9.73 19.93 -3.77
C LEU A 149 9.83 21.36 -3.21
N GLU A 150 10.93 21.70 -2.54
CA GLU A 150 11.15 23.04 -2.01
C GLU A 150 11.17 24.12 -3.10
N MET A 151 11.79 23.84 -4.24
CA MET A 151 11.80 24.74 -5.38
C MET A 151 10.38 25.03 -5.88
N LEU A 152 9.51 24.01 -5.96
CA LEU A 152 8.10 24.17 -6.35
C LEU A 152 7.31 24.94 -5.28
N LEU A 153 7.53 24.65 -4.00
CA LEU A 153 6.93 25.35 -2.88
C LEU A 153 7.28 26.85 -2.91
N ARG A 154 8.55 27.18 -3.03
CA ARG A 154 9.03 28.58 -3.09
C ARG A 154 8.44 29.33 -4.31
N LYS A 155 8.33 28.64 -5.45
CA LYS A 155 7.88 29.27 -6.69
C LYS A 155 6.37 29.51 -6.74
N PHE A 156 5.58 28.55 -6.22
CA PHE A 156 4.13 28.53 -6.43
C PHE A 156 3.32 28.53 -5.13
N GLY A 157 3.90 28.12 -3.99
CA GLY A 157 3.15 27.94 -2.75
C GLY A 157 2.43 29.18 -2.24
N GLY A 158 2.99 30.35 -2.44
CA GLY A 158 2.37 31.63 -2.06
C GLY A 158 1.22 32.10 -2.97
N GLU A 159 1.01 31.46 -4.12
CA GLU A 159 -0.08 31.81 -5.06
C GLU A 159 -1.41 31.15 -4.67
N TYR A 160 -1.41 30.21 -3.73
CA TYR A 160 -2.58 29.41 -3.35
C TYR A 160 -2.95 29.57 -1.89
N ALA A 161 -4.23 29.51 -1.60
CA ALA A 161 -4.72 29.55 -0.23
C ALA A 161 -4.30 28.29 0.57
N ARG A 162 -4.10 27.16 -0.11
CA ARG A 162 -3.66 25.89 0.46
C ARG A 162 -2.67 25.19 -0.44
N VAL A 163 -1.66 24.57 0.15
CA VAL A 163 -0.79 23.62 -0.53
C VAL A 163 -0.97 22.25 0.11
N LEU A 164 -1.18 21.20 -0.68
CA LEU A 164 -1.23 19.80 -0.22
C LEU A 164 0.01 19.09 -0.70
N ILE A 165 0.92 18.74 0.20
CA ILE A 165 2.11 17.91 -0.08
C ILE A 165 1.69 16.46 0.14
N VAL A 166 1.89 15.61 -0.88
CA VAL A 166 1.46 14.20 -0.85
C VAL A 166 2.62 13.27 -1.19
N SER A 167 2.86 12.29 -0.32
CA SER A 167 3.84 11.23 -0.55
C SER A 167 3.37 9.90 0.06
N GLU A 168 4.08 8.81 -0.25
CA GLU A 168 3.96 7.53 0.43
C GLU A 168 5.18 7.35 1.35
N SER A 169 5.02 6.64 2.45
CA SER A 169 6.17 6.32 3.30
C SER A 169 7.01 5.17 2.76
N VAL A 170 6.36 4.20 2.11
CA VAL A 170 6.99 3.09 1.38
C VAL A 170 6.29 2.96 0.03
N PHE A 171 7.04 3.03 -1.07
CA PHE A 171 6.49 2.97 -2.42
C PHE A 171 6.23 1.55 -2.89
N SER A 172 5.05 1.32 -3.45
CA SER A 172 4.50 0.00 -3.75
C SER A 172 5.29 -0.81 -4.79
N MET A 173 5.95 -0.12 -5.73
CA MET A 173 6.65 -0.77 -6.85
C MET A 173 8.16 -0.84 -6.65
N ASP A 174 8.72 0.01 -5.83
CA ASP A 174 10.15 0.14 -5.63
C ASP A 174 10.61 -0.31 -4.23
N GLY A 175 9.69 -0.38 -3.27
CA GLY A 175 9.99 -0.80 -1.90
C GLY A 175 10.88 0.17 -1.13
N ASP A 176 11.21 1.30 -1.73
CA ASP A 176 12.00 2.37 -1.12
C ASP A 176 11.14 3.28 -0.24
N ARG A 177 11.80 4.14 0.54
CA ARG A 177 11.16 4.94 1.57
C ARG A 177 11.33 6.42 1.33
N SER A 178 10.30 7.20 1.66
CA SER A 178 10.43 8.65 1.80
C SER A 178 11.19 9.00 3.09
N ASP A 179 11.94 10.09 3.03
CA ASP A 179 12.42 10.78 4.22
C ASP A 179 11.30 11.67 4.77
N ILE A 180 10.59 11.15 5.77
CA ILE A 180 9.48 11.87 6.41
C ILE A 180 9.96 13.15 7.10
N ALA A 181 11.17 13.15 7.67
CA ALA A 181 11.72 14.35 8.29
C ALA A 181 11.95 15.48 7.27
N ALA A 182 12.45 15.14 6.08
CA ALA A 182 12.62 16.11 4.99
C ALA A 182 11.27 16.65 4.47
N LEU A 183 10.23 15.80 4.36
CA LEU A 183 8.88 16.25 4.00
C LEU A 183 8.30 17.20 5.06
N VAL A 184 8.48 16.89 6.34
CA VAL A 184 8.06 17.75 7.45
C VAL A 184 8.84 19.09 7.42
N ALA A 185 10.14 19.06 7.19
CA ALA A 185 10.94 20.27 7.06
C ALA A 185 10.43 21.15 5.91
N SER A 186 10.14 20.58 4.75
CA SER A 186 9.57 21.29 3.60
C SER A 186 8.19 21.90 3.92
N LYS A 187 7.31 21.15 4.61
CA LYS A 187 6.01 21.65 5.06
C LYS A 187 6.14 22.87 5.97
N ARG A 188 7.03 22.80 6.97
CA ARG A 188 7.22 23.87 7.97
C ARG A 188 7.65 25.21 7.37
N LEU A 189 8.19 25.22 6.15
CA LEU A 189 8.55 26.44 5.43
C LEU A 189 7.32 27.22 4.93
N HIS A 190 6.12 26.59 4.92
CA HIS A 190 4.91 27.16 4.33
C HIS A 190 3.71 26.94 5.26
N SER A 191 3.25 28.01 5.91
CA SER A 191 2.15 27.95 6.90
C SER A 191 0.79 27.51 6.33
N ASN A 192 0.61 27.57 5.00
CA ASN A 192 -0.59 27.13 4.29
C ASN A 192 -0.46 25.68 3.76
N ALA A 193 0.64 24.97 4.08
CA ALA A 193 0.86 23.61 3.62
C ALA A 193 0.28 22.58 4.59
N LEU A 194 -0.38 21.56 4.03
CA LEU A 194 -0.79 20.33 4.68
C LEU A 194 0.08 19.18 4.17
N LEU A 195 0.46 18.25 5.05
CA LEU A 195 1.23 17.06 4.72
C LEU A 195 0.33 15.80 4.81
N TYR A 196 0.22 15.11 3.69
CA TYR A 196 -0.53 13.88 3.51
C TYR A 196 0.43 12.72 3.23
N ILE A 197 0.44 11.71 4.09
CA ILE A 197 1.30 10.53 3.97
C ILE A 197 0.45 9.26 3.84
N ASP A 198 0.64 8.53 2.76
CA ASP A 198 0.10 7.18 2.59
C ASP A 198 1.08 6.15 3.17
N GLU A 199 0.64 5.47 4.22
CA GLU A 199 1.40 4.44 4.95
C GLU A 199 0.96 3.01 4.56
N ALA A 200 0.27 2.84 3.45
CA ALA A 200 -0.35 1.57 3.07
C ALA A 200 0.62 0.39 3.03
N HIS A 201 1.90 0.62 2.73
CA HIS A 201 2.95 -0.40 2.71
C HIS A 201 3.84 -0.40 3.96
N ALA A 202 3.63 0.52 4.90
CA ALA A 202 4.40 0.60 6.14
C ALA A 202 3.63 0.10 7.36
N VAL A 203 2.30 0.33 7.40
CA VAL A 203 1.44 -0.15 8.49
C VAL A 203 1.54 -1.67 8.65
N GLY A 204 1.67 -2.12 9.88
CA GLY A 204 1.93 -3.50 10.28
C GLY A 204 3.42 -3.84 10.35
N VAL A 205 4.26 -3.21 9.52
CA VAL A 205 5.65 -3.63 9.24
C VAL A 205 6.69 -2.63 9.77
N CYS A 206 6.47 -1.34 9.56
CA CYS A 206 7.47 -0.30 9.80
C CYS A 206 7.08 0.62 10.95
N GLY A 207 8.08 1.28 11.53
CA GLY A 207 7.90 2.26 12.59
C GLY A 207 7.57 1.64 13.96
N PRO A 208 7.40 2.47 15.00
CA PRO A 208 7.10 2.00 16.34
C PRO A 208 5.84 1.13 16.37
N ARG A 209 5.94 -0.09 16.89
CA ARG A 209 4.83 -1.06 17.00
C ARG A 209 4.16 -1.40 15.64
N GLY A 210 4.84 -1.14 14.50
CA GLY A 210 4.27 -1.33 13.17
C GLY A 210 3.17 -0.32 12.81
N LEU A 211 3.14 0.85 13.42
CA LEU A 211 2.12 1.86 13.15
C LEU A 211 2.45 2.79 11.99
N GLY A 212 3.63 2.64 11.37
CA GLY A 212 4.06 3.43 10.22
C GLY A 212 5.27 4.31 10.52
N LEU A 213 5.92 4.78 9.45
CA LEU A 213 7.13 5.60 9.52
C LEU A 213 6.85 7.05 9.92
N ALA A 214 5.64 7.55 9.68
CA ALA A 214 5.25 8.92 10.00
C ALA A 214 4.83 9.11 11.47
N VAL A 215 4.71 8.04 12.26
CA VAL A 215 4.28 8.13 13.67
C VAL A 215 5.13 9.07 14.51
N PRO A 216 6.47 9.12 14.41
CA PRO A 216 7.28 10.08 15.17
C PRO A 216 7.03 11.55 14.78
N TYR A 217 6.32 11.79 13.69
CA TYR A 217 6.09 13.11 13.09
C TYR A 217 4.59 13.48 13.06
N LEU A 218 3.74 12.80 13.83
CA LEU A 218 2.29 12.99 13.77
C LEU A 218 1.83 14.43 14.07
N ASP A 219 2.61 15.21 14.84
CA ASP A 219 2.30 16.61 15.09
C ASP A 219 2.37 17.48 13.82
N ASP A 220 3.20 17.09 12.87
CA ASP A 220 3.40 17.79 11.61
C ASP A 220 2.67 17.12 10.43
N VAL A 221 2.32 15.84 10.54
CA VAL A 221 1.54 15.13 9.54
C VAL A 221 0.05 15.40 9.78
N ASP A 222 -0.59 16.07 8.81
CA ASP A 222 -1.99 16.45 8.92
C ASP A 222 -2.93 15.29 8.62
N ILE A 223 -2.54 14.42 7.69
CA ILE A 223 -3.28 13.22 7.31
C ILE A 223 -2.30 12.06 7.10
N LEU A 224 -2.48 11.00 7.88
CA LEU A 224 -1.85 9.70 7.68
C LEU A 224 -2.92 8.71 7.22
N VAL A 225 -2.67 7.98 6.14
CA VAL A 225 -3.57 6.92 5.64
C VAL A 225 -2.94 5.57 5.85
N GLY A 226 -3.63 4.69 6.58
CA GLY A 226 -3.28 3.28 6.70
C GLY A 226 -4.26 2.38 5.96
N THR A 227 -3.79 1.23 5.47
CA THR A 227 -4.69 0.22 4.90
C THR A 227 -4.82 -0.98 5.82
N LEU A 228 -6.03 -1.53 5.87
CA LEU A 228 -6.32 -2.78 6.57
C LEU A 228 -6.12 -4.01 5.67
N GLY A 229 -6.04 -3.80 4.35
CA GLY A 229 -6.06 -4.86 3.32
C GLY A 229 -4.69 -5.43 2.93
N LYS A 230 -3.62 -5.15 3.68
CA LYS A 230 -2.27 -5.66 3.42
C LYS A 230 -1.73 -6.41 4.63
N ALA A 231 -0.70 -5.93 5.31
CA ALA A 231 -0.11 -6.58 6.50
C ALA A 231 -1.12 -6.92 7.60
N LEU A 232 -2.24 -6.19 7.68
CA LEU A 232 -3.31 -6.47 8.65
C LEU A 232 -4.35 -7.49 8.16
N ALA A 233 -4.19 -8.06 6.98
CA ALA A 233 -4.99 -9.16 6.43
C ALA A 233 -6.51 -9.00 6.60
N SER A 234 -7.02 -7.78 6.39
CA SER A 234 -8.44 -7.44 6.50
C SER A 234 -8.92 -6.70 5.25
N GLN A 235 -9.97 -5.91 5.38
CA GLN A 235 -10.49 -5.04 4.33
C GLN A 235 -10.72 -3.64 4.89
N GLY A 236 -10.50 -2.62 4.05
CA GLY A 236 -10.70 -1.24 4.42
C GLY A 236 -9.42 -0.45 4.54
N ALA A 237 -9.58 0.76 5.03
CA ALA A 237 -8.51 1.69 5.35
C ALA A 237 -8.97 2.65 6.45
N TYR A 238 -8.02 3.39 6.98
CA TYR A 238 -8.29 4.44 7.94
C TYR A 238 -7.43 5.66 7.65
N ALA A 239 -7.92 6.81 8.08
CA ALA A 239 -7.15 8.04 8.13
C ALA A 239 -6.98 8.47 9.59
N ILE A 240 -5.77 8.92 9.95
CA ILE A 240 -5.46 9.57 11.22
C ILE A 240 -5.29 11.06 10.92
N LEU A 241 -6.04 11.90 11.60
CA LEU A 241 -6.15 13.32 11.29
C LEU A 241 -6.63 14.13 12.52
N SER A 242 -6.67 15.45 12.41
CA SER A 242 -7.26 16.29 13.46
C SER A 242 -8.80 16.18 13.49
N GLU A 243 -9.43 16.54 14.62
CA GLU A 243 -10.89 16.53 14.72
C GLU A 243 -11.56 17.41 13.65
N THR A 244 -11.01 18.58 13.39
CA THR A 244 -11.52 19.48 12.34
C THR A 244 -11.46 18.84 10.95
N LEU A 245 -10.35 18.16 10.62
CA LEU A 245 -10.24 17.44 9.35
C LEU A 245 -11.16 16.24 9.30
N ARG A 246 -11.33 15.52 10.42
CA ARG A 246 -12.27 14.39 10.51
C ARG A 246 -13.71 14.86 10.23
N GLU A 247 -14.16 15.89 10.90
CA GLU A 247 -15.49 16.46 10.68
C GLU A 247 -15.67 16.93 9.24
N TYR A 248 -14.66 17.59 8.68
CA TYR A 248 -14.68 18.02 7.28
C TYR A 248 -14.79 16.81 6.34
N MET A 249 -14.03 15.74 6.54
CA MET A 249 -14.06 14.55 5.69
C MET A 249 -15.39 13.79 5.77
N VAL A 250 -16.01 13.72 6.95
CA VAL A 250 -17.34 13.14 7.14
C VAL A 250 -18.39 13.85 6.27
N ASN A 251 -18.22 15.17 6.02
CA ASN A 251 -19.16 15.98 5.24
C ASN A 251 -18.77 16.09 3.75
N ALA A 252 -17.49 15.99 3.41
CA ALA A 252 -16.99 16.33 2.07
C ALA A 252 -16.41 15.13 1.28
N ALA A 253 -15.94 14.07 1.95
CA ALA A 253 -15.34 12.93 1.27
C ALA A 253 -16.43 12.06 0.60
N ARG A 254 -16.62 12.25 -0.70
CA ARG A 254 -17.69 11.58 -1.47
C ARG A 254 -17.62 10.06 -1.42
N SER A 255 -16.42 9.49 -1.37
CA SER A 255 -16.21 8.04 -1.25
C SER A 255 -16.68 7.47 0.09
N LEU A 256 -16.77 8.29 1.14
CA LEU A 256 -17.35 7.93 2.44
C LEU A 256 -18.88 8.12 2.42
N VAL A 257 -19.33 9.29 1.95
CA VAL A 257 -20.73 9.70 2.01
C VAL A 257 -21.62 8.83 1.12
N PHE A 258 -21.16 8.50 -0.09
CA PHE A 258 -21.97 7.86 -1.14
C PHE A 258 -21.59 6.39 -1.41
N SER A 259 -20.91 5.73 -0.48
CA SER A 259 -20.55 4.33 -0.57
C SER A 259 -21.17 3.54 0.59
N THR A 260 -21.60 2.30 0.33
CA THR A 260 -21.97 1.38 1.41
C THR A 260 -20.79 1.20 2.35
N ALA A 261 -21.03 1.23 3.65
CA ALA A 261 -19.99 1.06 4.66
C ALA A 261 -19.37 -0.35 4.62
N LEU A 262 -18.19 -0.49 5.20
CA LEU A 262 -17.56 -1.78 5.44
C LEU A 262 -18.54 -2.75 6.13
N PRO A 263 -18.47 -4.07 5.87
CA PRO A 263 -19.15 -5.03 6.72
C PRO A 263 -18.71 -4.85 8.20
N PRO A 264 -19.64 -4.76 9.17
CA PRO A 264 -19.27 -4.63 10.59
C PRO A 264 -18.34 -5.74 11.07
N LEU A 265 -18.53 -6.98 10.59
CA LEU A 265 -17.63 -8.11 10.84
C LEU A 265 -16.18 -7.82 10.40
N SER A 266 -15.99 -7.13 9.27
CA SER A 266 -14.64 -6.73 8.81
C SER A 266 -14.00 -5.69 9.74
N ALA A 267 -14.78 -4.74 10.27
CA ALA A 267 -14.29 -3.80 11.27
C ALA A 267 -13.91 -4.52 12.58
N ARG A 268 -14.73 -5.48 13.01
CA ARG A 268 -14.46 -6.32 14.20
C ARG A 268 -13.19 -7.16 14.03
N TRP A 269 -13.00 -7.79 12.86
CA TRP A 269 -11.78 -8.51 12.50
C TRP A 269 -10.57 -7.58 12.50
N SER A 270 -10.68 -6.39 11.91
CA SER A 270 -9.60 -5.40 11.87
C SER A 270 -9.16 -5.00 13.29
N ALA A 271 -10.11 -4.69 14.19
CA ALA A 271 -9.80 -4.36 15.57
C ALA A 271 -9.10 -5.54 16.30
N TYR A 272 -9.56 -6.76 16.04
CA TYR A 272 -8.96 -7.98 16.61
C TYR A 272 -7.51 -8.18 16.17
N VAL A 273 -7.23 -7.98 14.86
CA VAL A 273 -5.88 -8.10 14.30
C VAL A 273 -4.98 -6.97 14.77
N ILE A 274 -5.44 -5.72 14.77
CA ILE A 274 -4.63 -4.56 15.19
C ILE A 274 -4.15 -4.73 16.63
N ARG A 275 -5.02 -5.13 17.57
CA ARG A 275 -4.63 -5.37 18.96
C ARG A 275 -3.48 -6.37 19.10
N ARG A 276 -3.33 -7.31 18.16
CA ARG A 276 -2.26 -8.31 18.16
C ARG A 276 -1.03 -7.84 17.37
N SER A 277 -1.27 -7.22 16.24
CA SER A 277 -0.17 -6.80 15.35
C SER A 277 0.78 -5.81 16.00
N VAL A 278 0.29 -4.96 16.90
CA VAL A 278 1.14 -3.99 17.64
C VAL A 278 2.20 -4.66 18.52
N ASP A 279 1.96 -5.90 18.93
CA ASP A 279 2.87 -6.69 19.77
C ASP A 279 3.69 -7.73 18.96
N MET A 280 3.56 -7.79 17.63
CA MET A 280 4.28 -8.72 16.74
C MET A 280 5.71 -8.25 16.41
N GLU A 281 6.46 -7.77 17.40
CA GLU A 281 7.81 -7.25 17.17
C GLU A 281 8.79 -8.34 16.69
N ASP A 282 8.64 -9.57 17.19
CA ASP A 282 9.43 -10.72 16.76
C ASP A 282 9.19 -11.04 15.28
N SER A 283 7.93 -10.99 14.83
CA SER A 283 7.59 -11.18 13.41
C SER A 283 8.19 -10.09 12.53
N ARG A 284 8.19 -8.83 12.97
CA ARG A 284 8.83 -7.73 12.25
C ARG A 284 10.34 -7.91 12.14
N ARG A 285 11.02 -8.27 13.24
CA ARG A 285 12.46 -8.58 13.24
C ARG A 285 12.81 -9.77 12.33
N HIS A 286 11.97 -10.82 12.37
CA HIS A 286 12.14 -11.95 11.47
C HIS A 286 11.98 -11.52 10.01
N LEU A 287 10.94 -10.75 9.67
CA LEU A 287 10.75 -10.20 8.32
C LEU A 287 11.95 -9.36 7.86
N GLU A 288 12.55 -8.55 8.74
CA GLU A 288 13.76 -7.82 8.41
C GLU A 288 14.94 -8.74 8.06
N SER A 289 15.09 -9.89 8.75
CA SER A 289 16.09 -10.89 8.41
C SER A 289 15.80 -11.49 7.04
N VAL A 290 14.56 -11.95 6.84
CA VAL A 290 14.09 -12.48 5.53
C VAL A 290 14.40 -11.50 4.40
N CYS A 291 14.14 -10.21 4.61
CA CYS A 291 14.43 -9.17 3.60
C CYS A 291 15.92 -9.09 3.25
N ARG A 292 16.81 -9.15 4.24
CA ARG A 292 18.27 -9.15 4.02
C ARG A 292 18.74 -10.38 3.26
N ASP A 293 18.28 -11.55 3.68
CA ASP A 293 18.75 -12.82 3.15
C ASP A 293 18.24 -13.03 1.72
N VAL A 294 16.96 -12.70 1.44
CA VAL A 294 16.40 -12.77 0.08
C VAL A 294 17.06 -11.73 -0.83
N ALA A 295 17.29 -10.50 -0.37
CA ALA A 295 18.01 -9.50 -1.18
C ALA A 295 19.42 -9.98 -1.53
N SER A 296 20.14 -10.56 -0.58
CA SER A 296 21.46 -11.17 -0.81
C SER A 296 21.40 -12.29 -1.85
N ALA A 297 20.42 -13.19 -1.75
CA ALA A 297 20.23 -14.30 -2.70
C ALA A 297 19.92 -13.80 -4.12
N VAL A 298 19.04 -12.79 -4.23
CA VAL A 298 18.73 -12.16 -5.53
C VAL A 298 19.96 -11.50 -6.14
N ASN A 299 20.73 -10.75 -5.35
CA ASN A 299 21.96 -10.10 -5.83
C ASN A 299 23.01 -11.11 -6.27
N ALA A 300 23.17 -12.21 -5.52
CA ALA A 300 24.09 -13.29 -5.88
C ALA A 300 23.69 -14.01 -7.19
N SER A 301 22.40 -14.04 -7.55
CA SER A 301 21.92 -14.65 -8.79
C SER A 301 22.35 -13.91 -10.06
N GLY A 302 22.59 -12.61 -9.97
CA GLY A 302 22.92 -11.73 -11.12
C GLY A 302 21.75 -11.49 -12.08
N LEU A 303 20.50 -11.82 -11.72
CA LEU A 303 19.31 -11.58 -12.56
C LEU A 303 18.89 -10.10 -12.64
N ALA A 304 19.10 -9.35 -11.57
CA ALA A 304 18.75 -7.93 -11.48
C ALA A 304 19.73 -7.06 -12.27
N MET A 305 19.23 -6.04 -12.98
CA MET A 305 20.07 -5.03 -13.65
C MET A 305 20.86 -4.15 -12.67
N HIS A 306 20.35 -3.98 -11.45
CA HIS A 306 20.93 -3.20 -10.37
C HIS A 306 20.85 -3.98 -9.07
N GLU A 307 21.74 -3.68 -8.15
CA GLU A 307 21.68 -4.24 -6.80
C GLU A 307 20.35 -3.90 -6.11
N VAL A 308 19.71 -4.90 -5.50
CA VAL A 308 18.49 -4.70 -4.75
C VAL A 308 18.79 -4.49 -3.27
N SER A 309 18.07 -3.55 -2.66
CA SER A 309 18.17 -3.27 -1.23
C SER A 309 17.20 -4.12 -0.41
N PRO A 310 17.52 -4.46 0.84
CA PRO A 310 16.61 -5.17 1.72
C PRO A 310 15.32 -4.38 1.98
N SER A 311 14.19 -4.98 1.60
CA SER A 311 12.85 -4.44 1.84
C SER A 311 11.84 -5.59 1.81
N HIS A 312 10.69 -5.42 2.44
CA HIS A 312 9.58 -6.38 2.30
C HIS A 312 8.93 -6.32 0.90
N ILE A 313 9.33 -5.35 0.08
CA ILE A 313 9.04 -5.26 -1.36
C ILE A 313 10.37 -5.17 -2.09
N ILE A 314 10.74 -6.21 -2.82
CA ILE A 314 11.99 -6.25 -3.60
C ILE A 314 11.68 -6.15 -5.09
N PRO A 315 12.02 -5.02 -5.75
CA PRO A 315 11.96 -4.90 -7.20
C PRO A 315 13.21 -5.48 -7.85
N ILE A 316 13.06 -6.42 -8.75
CA ILE A 316 14.13 -6.98 -9.57
C ILE A 316 13.98 -6.41 -10.97
N ILE A 317 14.67 -5.32 -11.27
CA ILE A 317 14.57 -4.64 -12.57
C ILE A 317 15.14 -5.54 -13.66
N ILE A 318 14.33 -5.78 -14.69
CA ILE A 318 14.65 -6.63 -15.84
C ILE A 318 14.79 -5.80 -17.13
N GLY A 319 14.03 -4.67 -17.24
CA GLY A 319 14.09 -3.72 -18.36
C GLY A 319 13.36 -4.16 -19.62
N ASP A 320 12.78 -5.36 -19.67
CA ASP A 320 12.03 -5.90 -20.81
C ASP A 320 10.81 -6.69 -20.35
N ALA A 321 9.63 -6.36 -20.88
CA ALA A 321 8.36 -6.96 -20.47
C ALA A 321 8.28 -8.47 -20.80
N ALA A 322 8.72 -8.86 -21.98
CA ALA A 322 8.67 -10.26 -22.40
C ALA A 322 9.64 -11.13 -21.59
N ARG A 323 10.83 -10.60 -21.31
CA ARG A 323 11.82 -11.24 -20.44
C ARG A 323 11.30 -11.38 -19.01
N ALA A 324 10.70 -10.34 -18.44
CA ALA A 324 10.10 -10.40 -17.10
C ALA A 324 9.02 -11.48 -17.01
N VAL A 325 8.18 -11.62 -18.04
CA VAL A 325 7.15 -12.69 -18.12
C VAL A 325 7.80 -14.07 -18.21
N ARG A 326 8.85 -14.26 -19.03
CA ARG A 326 9.56 -15.55 -19.14
C ARG A 326 10.20 -15.95 -17.82
N LEU A 327 10.89 -15.02 -17.16
CA LEU A 327 11.51 -15.25 -15.86
C LEU A 327 10.49 -15.59 -14.78
N SER A 328 9.36 -14.86 -14.69
CA SER A 328 8.27 -15.17 -13.77
C SER A 328 7.74 -16.59 -13.98
N LYS A 329 7.52 -17.01 -15.23
CA LYS A 329 7.10 -18.38 -15.54
C LYS A 329 8.14 -19.43 -15.16
N ALA A 330 9.42 -19.15 -15.42
CA ALA A 330 10.53 -20.06 -15.09
C ALA A 330 10.67 -20.24 -13.56
N LEU A 331 10.53 -19.17 -12.78
CA LEU A 331 10.50 -19.21 -11.32
C LEU A 331 9.29 -19.98 -10.80
N LYS A 332 8.10 -19.76 -11.37
CA LYS A 332 6.90 -20.51 -11.00
C LYS A 332 7.05 -22.02 -11.19
N LEU A 333 7.69 -22.44 -12.29
CA LEU A 333 7.99 -23.86 -12.53
C LEU A 333 8.96 -24.47 -11.49
N ARG A 334 9.65 -23.62 -10.72
CA ARG A 334 10.54 -23.98 -9.61
C ARG A 334 9.92 -23.71 -8.25
N GLY A 335 8.59 -23.60 -8.18
CA GLY A 335 7.89 -23.41 -6.93
C GLY A 335 7.96 -21.99 -6.34
N VAL A 336 8.44 -20.97 -7.10
CA VAL A 336 8.47 -19.56 -6.64
C VAL A 336 7.58 -18.71 -7.50
N LEU A 337 6.45 -18.25 -6.94
CA LEU A 337 5.50 -17.39 -7.63
C LEU A 337 5.81 -15.93 -7.36
N CYS A 338 6.18 -15.17 -8.39
CA CYS A 338 6.34 -13.72 -8.36
C CYS A 338 5.73 -13.09 -9.61
N LEU A 339 5.26 -11.84 -9.48
CA LEU A 339 4.56 -11.17 -10.58
C LEU A 339 5.50 -10.33 -11.44
N PRO A 340 5.37 -10.41 -12.79
CA PRO A 340 6.01 -9.49 -13.69
C PRO A 340 5.22 -8.17 -13.70
N ILE A 341 5.85 -7.08 -13.28
CA ILE A 341 5.28 -5.72 -13.34
C ILE A 341 5.76 -5.06 -14.62
N ARG A 342 4.80 -4.52 -15.39
CA ARG A 342 5.02 -4.00 -16.74
C ARG A 342 4.33 -2.65 -16.93
N VAL A 343 4.56 -2.02 -18.08
CA VAL A 343 3.81 -0.84 -18.52
C VAL A 343 2.29 -1.14 -18.50
N PRO A 344 1.43 -0.20 -18.08
CA PRO A 344 1.69 1.17 -17.65
C PRO A 344 1.96 1.32 -16.14
N THR A 345 2.07 0.22 -15.38
CA THR A 345 2.29 0.28 -13.92
C THR A 345 3.65 0.87 -13.58
N VAL A 346 4.65 0.59 -14.40
CA VAL A 346 6.02 1.13 -14.31
C VAL A 346 6.41 1.73 -15.66
N PRO A 347 7.38 2.67 -15.71
CA PRO A 347 7.87 3.24 -16.95
C PRO A 347 8.49 2.19 -17.88
N PRO A 348 8.47 2.41 -19.22
CA PRO A 348 9.20 1.57 -20.16
C PRO A 348 10.69 1.47 -19.80
N GLY A 349 11.28 0.27 -19.95
CA GLY A 349 12.67 0.00 -19.61
C GLY A 349 12.91 -0.23 -18.10
N THR A 350 11.85 -0.21 -17.30
CA THR A 350 11.93 -0.48 -15.86
C THR A 350 11.00 -1.62 -15.43
N GLU A 351 10.60 -2.45 -16.38
CA GLU A 351 9.86 -3.66 -16.12
C GLU A 351 10.63 -4.57 -15.17
N ARG A 352 9.91 -5.21 -14.26
CA ARG A 352 10.52 -5.91 -13.13
C ARG A 352 9.76 -7.14 -12.69
N LEU A 353 10.43 -8.02 -11.97
CA LEU A 353 9.75 -8.93 -11.04
C LEU A 353 9.60 -8.20 -9.71
N ARG A 354 8.45 -8.35 -9.05
CA ARG A 354 8.21 -7.80 -7.73
C ARG A 354 7.99 -8.92 -6.73
N LEU A 355 8.86 -9.01 -5.76
CA LEU A 355 8.70 -9.90 -4.61
C LEU A 355 8.04 -9.15 -3.47
N SER A 356 7.03 -9.76 -2.86
CA SER A 356 6.43 -9.34 -1.59
C SER A 356 6.79 -10.38 -0.54
N LEU A 357 7.60 -9.99 0.43
CA LEU A 357 8.06 -10.89 1.49
C LEU A 357 7.15 -10.79 2.70
N ASN A 358 7.02 -11.88 3.45
CA ASN A 358 6.23 -11.93 4.66
C ASN A 358 6.94 -12.65 5.80
N ALA A 359 6.44 -12.46 7.02
CA ALA A 359 7.04 -13.00 8.23
C ALA A 359 6.82 -14.52 8.43
N SER A 360 6.14 -15.20 7.53
CA SER A 360 6.00 -16.67 7.57
C SER A 360 7.05 -17.41 6.75
N ILE A 361 7.87 -16.69 5.97
CA ILE A 361 8.96 -17.26 5.17
C ILE A 361 10.01 -17.84 6.10
N SER A 362 10.29 -19.14 5.96
CA SER A 362 11.28 -19.88 6.74
C SER A 362 12.67 -19.86 6.10
N ASP A 363 13.70 -20.28 6.84
CA ASP A 363 15.06 -20.46 6.30
C ASP A 363 15.10 -21.43 5.12
N ARG A 364 14.24 -22.47 5.13
CA ARG A 364 14.09 -23.39 4.02
C ARG A 364 13.52 -22.70 2.78
N ASP A 365 12.55 -21.80 2.97
CA ASP A 365 11.98 -21.05 1.86
C ASP A 365 13.00 -20.06 1.28
N ILE A 366 13.83 -19.43 2.11
CA ILE A 366 14.93 -18.56 1.67
C ILE A 366 15.93 -19.35 0.83
N GLN A 367 16.33 -20.54 1.27
CA GLN A 367 17.20 -21.42 0.50
C GLN A 367 16.55 -21.80 -0.84
N HIS A 368 15.26 -22.15 -0.83
CA HIS A 368 14.51 -22.49 -2.05
C HIS A 368 14.46 -21.31 -3.03
N ILE A 369 14.22 -20.07 -2.54
CA ILE A 369 14.30 -18.86 -3.36
C ILE A 369 15.70 -18.73 -3.99
N ALA A 370 16.76 -18.87 -3.20
CA ALA A 370 18.13 -18.72 -3.69
C ALA A 370 18.45 -19.72 -4.80
N GLU A 371 18.10 -20.99 -4.61
CA GLU A 371 18.28 -22.07 -5.61
C GLU A 371 17.49 -21.79 -6.90
N ALA A 372 16.20 -21.41 -6.78
CA ALA A 372 15.34 -21.10 -7.92
C ALA A 372 15.88 -19.91 -8.74
N PHE A 373 16.35 -18.85 -8.07
CA PHE A 373 16.93 -17.68 -8.73
C PHE A 373 18.25 -18.01 -9.43
N ALA A 374 19.14 -18.79 -8.79
CA ALA A 374 20.40 -19.22 -9.38
C ALA A 374 20.19 -20.08 -10.63
N GLU A 375 19.26 -21.05 -10.57
CA GLU A 375 18.93 -21.91 -11.71
C GLU A 375 18.34 -21.11 -12.88
N VAL A 376 17.42 -20.18 -12.61
CA VAL A 376 16.80 -19.36 -13.66
C VAL A 376 17.82 -18.40 -14.27
N ALA A 377 18.77 -17.87 -13.51
CA ALA A 377 19.88 -17.07 -14.02
C ALA A 377 20.75 -17.85 -15.01
N ALA A 378 21.03 -19.11 -14.73
CA ALA A 378 21.83 -19.98 -15.59
C ALA A 378 21.15 -20.31 -16.93
N MET A 379 19.84 -20.13 -17.06
CA MET A 379 19.08 -20.43 -18.28
C MET A 379 19.27 -19.41 -19.40
N GLN A 380 19.88 -18.28 -19.17
CA GLN A 380 20.10 -17.17 -20.14
C GLN A 380 18.83 -16.75 -20.91
N ILE A 381 17.69 -16.68 -20.20
CA ILE A 381 16.35 -16.37 -20.74
C ILE A 381 16.17 -14.86 -20.98
#